data_36be5efd2a788306314c1ac9859697b6
#
_entry.id   36be5efd2a788306314c1ac9859697b6
#
_cell.length_a   1.000
_cell.length_b   1.000
_cell.length_c   1.000
_cell.angle_alpha   90.00
_cell.angle_beta   90.00
_cell.angle_gamma   90.00
#
_symmetry.space_group_name_H-M   'P 1'
#
loop_
_entity.id
_entity.type
_entity.pdbx_description
1 polymer ?
#
loop_
_entity_poly.entity_id
_entity_poly.type
_entity_poly.pdbx_seq_one_letter_code
_entity_poly.pdbx_strand_id
1 'polypeptide(L)'
;MDPVTLAVLKGRLEQIADEMDATLFRSAFNPIIAEAHDASHGLYDPVSGETLVQGKSGLPVFVGAMAFAVKAVIDKTAESGGVQPGETWIFNDPYEGGTHLSDFKLVRPFYFEGTLLSLIHI
;
A
#
# COMPACT_ATOMS: atom_id res chain seq x y z
N MET A 1 5.67 -0.12 24.40
CA MET A 1 6.66 -0.90 23.60
C MET A 1 8.04 -0.33 23.89
N ASP A 2 9.00 -1.18 24.17
CA ASP A 2 10.36 -0.71 24.41
C ASP A 2 11.05 -0.24 23.12
N PRO A 3 12.05 0.66 23.20
CA PRO A 3 12.68 1.26 22.02
C PRO A 3 13.37 0.25 21.10
N VAL A 4 13.90 -0.85 21.65
CA VAL A 4 14.58 -1.88 20.84
C VAL A 4 13.57 -2.64 20.00
N THR A 5 12.48 -3.09 20.59
CA THR A 5 11.37 -3.76 19.88
C THR A 5 10.80 -2.86 18.80
N LEU A 6 10.60 -1.58 19.08
CA LEU A 6 10.12 -0.61 18.11
C LEU A 6 11.08 -0.46 16.91
N ALA A 7 12.39 -0.36 17.18
CA ALA A 7 13.39 -0.26 16.11
C ALA A 7 13.45 -1.52 15.23
N VAL A 8 13.37 -2.71 15.84
CA VAL A 8 13.34 -3.98 15.12
C VAL A 8 12.07 -4.08 14.25
N LEU A 9 10.92 -3.73 14.81
CA LEU A 9 9.64 -3.76 14.09
C LEU A 9 9.66 -2.81 12.89
N LYS A 10 10.13 -1.58 13.10
CA LYS A 10 10.28 -0.60 12.01
C LYS A 10 11.16 -1.13 10.89
N GLY A 11 12.34 -1.65 11.23
CA GLY A 11 13.26 -2.22 10.23
C GLY A 11 12.67 -3.40 9.46
N ARG A 12 11.87 -4.24 10.12
CA ARG A 12 11.17 -5.35 9.46
C ARG A 12 10.06 -4.88 8.51
N LEU A 13 9.29 -3.88 8.89
CA LEU A 13 8.26 -3.30 8.02
C LEU A 13 8.89 -2.63 6.79
N GLU A 14 9.99 -1.89 6.97
CA GLU A 14 10.75 -1.31 5.86
C GLU A 14 11.27 -2.40 4.90
N GLN A 15 11.81 -3.49 5.43
CA GLN A 15 12.26 -4.63 4.63
C GLN A 15 11.12 -5.24 3.80
N ILE A 16 9.93 -5.42 4.39
CA ILE A 16 8.77 -5.95 3.67
C ILE A 16 8.40 -5.05 2.49
N ALA A 17 8.33 -3.74 2.70
CA ALA A 17 8.01 -2.80 1.63
C ALA A 17 9.07 -2.79 0.51
N ASP A 18 10.35 -2.86 0.86
CA ASP A 18 11.45 -2.95 -0.11
C ASP A 18 11.44 -4.27 -0.89
N GLU A 19 11.04 -5.39 -0.26
CA GLU A 19 10.86 -6.68 -0.94
C GLU A 19 9.67 -6.66 -1.90
N MET A 20 8.59 -5.95 -1.57
CA MET A 20 7.46 -5.72 -2.48
C MET A 20 7.90 -4.95 -3.72
N ASP A 21 8.65 -3.86 -3.55
CA ASP A 21 9.26 -3.10 -4.65
C ASP A 21 10.11 -4.01 -5.55
N ALA A 22 11.05 -4.73 -4.96
CA ALA A 22 11.95 -5.61 -5.69
C ALA A 22 11.20 -6.71 -6.46
N THR A 23 10.15 -7.25 -5.89
CA THR A 23 9.34 -8.29 -6.51
C THR A 23 8.61 -7.77 -7.74
N LEU A 24 7.97 -6.59 -7.65
CA LEU A 24 7.28 -6.00 -8.80
C LEU A 24 8.26 -5.61 -9.89
N PHE A 25 9.30 -4.86 -9.58
CA PHE A 25 10.23 -4.33 -10.59
C PHE A 25 10.98 -5.43 -11.35
N ARG A 26 11.33 -6.52 -10.66
CA ARG A 26 11.98 -7.68 -11.30
C ARG A 26 11.03 -8.54 -12.13
N SER A 27 9.74 -8.55 -11.82
CA SER A 27 8.74 -9.35 -12.53
C SER A 27 8.01 -8.59 -13.64
N ALA A 28 8.15 -7.28 -13.71
CA ALA A 28 7.46 -6.45 -14.67
C ALA A 28 8.06 -6.59 -16.09
N PHE A 29 7.19 -6.67 -17.09
CA PHE A 29 7.59 -6.68 -18.51
C PHE A 29 7.64 -5.27 -19.11
N ASN A 30 6.88 -4.34 -18.56
CA ASN A 30 6.83 -2.97 -19.03
C ASN A 30 8.06 -2.20 -18.51
N PRO A 31 8.88 -1.57 -19.38
CA PRO A 31 10.07 -0.84 -18.96
C PRO A 31 9.76 0.39 -18.10
N ILE A 32 8.56 0.97 -18.18
CA ILE A 32 8.15 2.07 -17.30
C ILE A 32 8.14 1.60 -15.84
N ILE A 33 7.70 0.38 -15.59
CA ILE A 33 7.72 -0.21 -14.24
C ILE A 33 9.09 -0.83 -13.93
N ALA A 34 9.60 -1.69 -14.83
CA ALA A 34 10.80 -2.49 -14.57
C ALA A 34 12.07 -1.64 -14.47
N GLU A 35 12.20 -0.57 -15.28
CA GLU A 35 13.40 0.24 -15.40
C GLU A 35 13.25 1.63 -14.78
N ALA A 36 12.12 2.31 -15.05
CA ALA A 36 11.85 3.63 -14.48
C ALA A 36 11.25 3.58 -13.07
N HIS A 37 10.89 2.39 -12.57
CA HIS A 37 10.29 2.15 -11.25
C HIS A 37 9.02 2.99 -11.02
N ASP A 38 8.19 3.12 -12.06
CA ASP A 38 6.94 3.88 -11.99
C ASP A 38 5.85 3.08 -11.25
N ALA A 39 6.08 2.90 -9.97
CA ALA A 39 5.18 2.24 -9.05
C ALA A 39 5.52 2.61 -7.60
N SER A 40 4.64 2.23 -6.69
CA SER A 40 4.84 2.43 -5.24
C SER A 40 4.14 1.32 -4.47
N HIS A 41 4.73 0.91 -3.35
CA HIS A 41 4.20 -0.11 -2.46
C HIS A 41 4.31 0.36 -1.01
N GLY A 42 3.33 0.02 -0.19
CA GLY A 42 3.37 0.37 1.22
C GLY A 42 2.38 -0.40 2.07
N LEU A 43 2.56 -0.24 3.37
CA LEU A 43 1.66 -0.72 4.40
C LEU A 43 1.04 0.49 5.11
N TYR A 44 -0.25 0.41 5.37
CA TYR A 44 -1.04 1.52 5.88
C TYR A 44 -1.84 1.11 7.11
N ASP A 45 -2.06 2.06 8.00
CA ASP A 45 -2.94 1.87 9.13
C ASP A 45 -4.37 1.58 8.65
N PRO A 46 -5.02 0.51 9.14
CA PRO A 46 -6.31 0.08 8.61
C PRO A 46 -7.49 0.96 9.04
N VAL A 47 -7.28 1.86 9.98
CA VAL A 47 -8.32 2.77 10.50
C VAL A 47 -8.17 4.17 9.92
N SER A 48 -6.98 4.74 10.00
CA SER A 48 -6.72 6.11 9.54
C SER A 48 -6.32 6.21 8.06
N GLY A 49 -5.78 5.13 7.49
CA GLY A 49 -5.18 5.15 6.14
C GLY A 49 -3.80 5.81 6.11
N GLU A 50 -3.23 6.14 7.26
CA GLU A 50 -1.88 6.72 7.34
C GLU A 50 -0.80 5.71 6.94
N THR A 51 0.24 6.20 6.29
CA THR A 51 1.37 5.38 5.87
C THR A 51 2.17 4.90 7.09
N LEU A 52 2.26 3.58 7.28
CA LEU A 52 3.16 2.97 8.26
C LEU A 52 4.56 2.82 7.70
N VAL A 53 4.67 2.35 6.49
CA VAL A 53 5.94 2.17 5.78
C VAL A 53 5.69 2.16 4.27
N GLN A 54 6.69 2.61 3.51
CA GLN A 54 6.67 2.63 2.05
C GLN A 54 8.00 2.15 1.49
N GLY A 55 7.98 1.44 0.36
CA GLY A 55 9.17 1.02 -0.36
C GLY A 55 9.97 2.22 -0.88
N LYS A 56 11.28 2.09 -0.91
CA LYS A 56 12.21 3.20 -1.23
C LYS A 56 12.54 3.31 -2.71
N SER A 57 12.26 2.28 -3.48
CA SER A 57 12.69 2.19 -4.89
C SER A 57 11.66 2.73 -5.89
N GLY A 58 10.44 3.04 -5.47
CA GLY A 58 9.40 3.62 -6.29
C GLY A 58 9.54 5.13 -6.48
N LEU A 59 8.63 5.73 -7.27
CA LEU A 59 8.65 7.17 -7.51
C LEU A 59 8.22 7.97 -6.27
N PRO A 60 8.99 9.01 -5.90
CA PRO A 60 8.67 9.83 -4.72
C PRO A 60 7.32 10.53 -4.76
N VAL A 61 6.79 10.82 -5.95
CA VAL A 61 5.49 11.46 -6.13
C VAL A 61 4.35 10.68 -5.50
N PHE A 62 4.47 9.36 -5.41
CA PHE A 62 3.46 8.51 -4.80
C PHE A 62 3.49 8.49 -3.26
N VAL A 63 4.55 8.99 -2.64
CA VAL A 63 4.70 8.94 -1.17
C VAL A 63 3.52 9.61 -0.45
N GLY A 64 3.08 10.78 -0.91
CA GLY A 64 1.93 11.46 -0.31
C GLY A 64 0.58 11.06 -0.89
N ALA A 65 0.55 10.56 -2.13
CA ALA A 65 -0.70 10.30 -2.84
C ALA A 65 -1.36 8.98 -2.42
N MET A 66 -0.57 7.96 -2.05
CA MET A 66 -1.11 6.62 -1.81
C MET A 66 -1.99 6.51 -0.56
N ALA A 67 -1.72 7.29 0.48
CA ALA A 67 -2.57 7.34 1.67
C ALA A 67 -4.02 7.76 1.34
N PHE A 68 -4.21 8.66 0.38
CA PHE A 68 -5.55 9.05 -0.09
C PHE A 68 -6.28 7.89 -0.78
N ALA A 69 -5.57 7.09 -1.56
CA ALA A 69 -6.13 5.91 -2.21
C ALA A 69 -6.60 4.87 -1.19
N VAL A 70 -5.79 4.60 -0.18
CA VAL A 70 -6.15 3.69 0.93
C VAL A 70 -7.33 4.23 1.71
N LYS A 71 -7.33 5.52 2.03
CA LYS A 71 -8.44 6.16 2.74
C LYS A 71 -9.75 6.10 1.95
N ALA A 72 -9.71 6.29 0.64
CA ALA A 72 -10.89 6.16 -0.21
C ALA A 72 -11.52 4.76 -0.11
N VAL A 73 -10.71 3.70 -0.05
CA VAL A 73 -11.21 2.33 0.14
C VAL A 73 -11.80 2.14 1.54
N ILE A 74 -11.14 2.66 2.58
CA ILE A 74 -11.67 2.63 3.95
C ILE A 74 -13.04 3.28 4.01
N ASP A 75 -13.17 4.49 3.47
CA ASP A 75 -14.41 5.25 3.49
C ASP A 75 -15.54 4.56 2.70
N LYS A 76 -15.22 4.00 1.52
CA LYS A 76 -16.19 3.27 0.68
C LYS A 76 -16.68 1.97 1.31
N THR A 77 -15.84 1.29 2.08
CA THR A 77 -16.19 0.00 2.69
C THR A 77 -16.77 0.14 4.09
N ALA A 78 -16.74 1.33 4.69
CA ALA A 78 -17.15 1.56 6.09
C ALA A 78 -18.57 1.06 6.40
N GLU A 79 -19.53 1.30 5.50
CA GLU A 79 -20.93 0.88 5.67
C GLU A 79 -21.15 -0.62 5.46
N SER A 80 -20.25 -1.30 4.77
CA SER A 80 -20.32 -2.74 4.49
C SER A 80 -19.45 -3.60 5.42
N GLY A 81 -18.93 -3.01 6.49
CA GLY A 81 -18.11 -3.73 7.49
C GLY A 81 -16.61 -3.70 7.22
N GLY A 82 -16.14 -2.81 6.35
CA GLY A 82 -14.73 -2.68 6.00
C GLY A 82 -14.26 -3.68 4.93
N VAL A 83 -12.98 -3.61 4.60
CA VAL A 83 -12.37 -4.53 3.62
C VAL A 83 -12.27 -5.93 4.22
N GLN A 84 -12.87 -6.93 3.56
CA GLN A 84 -12.97 -8.28 4.07
C GLN A 84 -11.74 -9.14 3.74
N PRO A 85 -11.44 -10.20 4.53
CA PRO A 85 -10.35 -11.11 4.22
C PRO A 85 -10.48 -11.69 2.79
N GLY A 86 -9.38 -11.66 2.03
CA GLY A 86 -9.34 -12.19 0.67
C GLY A 86 -9.78 -11.22 -0.42
N GLU A 87 -10.37 -10.08 -0.08
CA GLU A 87 -10.69 -9.03 -1.05
C GLU A 87 -9.43 -8.32 -1.55
N THR A 88 -9.50 -7.81 -2.76
CA THR A 88 -8.55 -6.85 -3.31
C THR A 88 -9.35 -5.81 -4.07
N TRP A 89 -9.21 -4.57 -3.65
CA TRP A 89 -9.83 -3.42 -4.30
C TRP A 89 -8.89 -2.88 -5.37
N ILE A 90 -9.41 -2.70 -6.59
CA ILE A 90 -8.68 -2.11 -7.71
C ILE A 90 -9.46 -0.92 -8.25
N PHE A 91 -8.77 0.18 -8.49
CA PHE A 91 -9.37 1.39 -9.05
C PHE A 91 -8.30 2.33 -9.63
N ASN A 92 -8.76 3.29 -10.44
CA ASN A 92 -7.90 4.31 -11.03
C ASN A 92 -8.57 5.68 -11.16
N ASP A 93 -9.73 5.88 -10.50
CA ASP A 93 -10.47 7.14 -10.59
C ASP A 93 -9.73 8.28 -9.86
N PRO A 94 -9.30 9.35 -10.59
CA PRO A 94 -8.59 10.48 -9.98
C PRO A 94 -9.42 11.26 -8.96
N TYR A 95 -10.73 11.23 -9.07
CA TYR A 95 -11.64 11.92 -8.15
C TYR A 95 -11.94 11.12 -6.88
N GLU A 96 -11.54 9.86 -6.84
CA GLU A 96 -11.78 8.92 -5.76
C GLU A 96 -10.49 8.43 -5.10
N GLY A 97 -9.48 9.32 -5.01
CA GLY A 97 -8.19 8.99 -4.39
C GLY A 97 -7.14 8.43 -5.35
N GLY A 98 -7.43 8.39 -6.65
CA GLY A 98 -6.46 8.02 -7.68
C GLY A 98 -5.51 9.19 -8.04
N THR A 99 -4.62 8.93 -9.00
CA THR A 99 -3.70 9.91 -9.58
C THR A 99 -4.04 10.15 -11.05
N HIS A 100 -3.52 9.32 -11.95
CA HIS A 100 -3.88 9.33 -13.37
C HIS A 100 -4.77 8.15 -13.73
N LEU A 101 -5.55 8.23 -14.79
CA LEU A 101 -6.40 7.12 -15.26
C LEU A 101 -5.59 5.87 -15.64
N SER A 102 -4.34 6.02 -16.04
CA SER A 102 -3.43 4.92 -16.34
C SER A 102 -2.82 4.25 -15.10
N ASP A 103 -2.93 4.90 -13.92
CA ASP A 103 -2.34 4.41 -12.69
C ASP A 103 -3.34 3.56 -11.92
N PHE A 104 -3.21 2.26 -11.97
CA PHE A 104 -4.03 1.35 -11.18
C PHE A 104 -3.53 1.28 -9.74
N LYS A 105 -4.46 1.38 -8.80
CA LYS A 105 -4.24 1.20 -7.36
C LYS A 105 -4.87 -0.11 -6.93
N LEU A 106 -4.09 -0.91 -6.21
CA LEU A 106 -4.60 -2.11 -5.56
C LEU A 106 -4.50 -1.94 -4.05
N VAL A 107 -5.59 -2.18 -3.35
CA VAL A 107 -5.63 -2.15 -1.87
C VAL A 107 -6.11 -3.49 -1.38
N ARG A 108 -5.32 -4.12 -0.50
CA ARG A 108 -5.60 -5.45 0.04
C ARG A 108 -5.45 -5.46 1.56
N PRO A 109 -6.40 -6.07 2.30
CA PRO A 109 -6.28 -6.20 3.75
C PRO A 109 -5.28 -7.29 4.13
N PHE A 110 -4.54 -7.04 5.19
CA PHE A 110 -3.73 -8.04 5.87
C PHE A 110 -4.34 -8.36 7.23
N TYR A 111 -4.89 -9.57 7.35
CA TYR A 111 -5.47 -10.09 8.56
C TYR A 111 -4.53 -11.09 9.23
N PHE A 112 -4.48 -11.06 10.55
CA PHE A 112 -3.80 -12.04 11.37
C PHE A 112 -4.70 -12.44 12.55
N GLU A 113 -4.96 -13.73 12.69
CA GLU A 113 -5.85 -14.27 13.73
C GLU A 113 -7.19 -13.56 13.84
N GLY A 114 -7.79 -13.23 12.70
CA GLY A 114 -9.08 -12.54 12.63
C GLY A 114 -9.04 -11.03 12.85
N THR A 115 -7.86 -10.46 13.09
CA THR A 115 -7.67 -9.01 13.28
C THR A 115 -7.07 -8.37 12.04
N LEU A 116 -7.69 -7.28 11.56
CA LEU A 116 -7.14 -6.46 10.49
C LEU A 116 -5.94 -5.66 11.01
N LEU A 117 -4.74 -5.97 10.57
CA LEU A 117 -3.51 -5.32 11.02
C LEU A 117 -3.06 -4.18 10.13
N SER A 118 -3.30 -4.29 8.84
CA SER A 118 -2.82 -3.31 7.87
C SER A 118 -3.62 -3.40 6.57
N LEU A 119 -3.56 -2.33 5.79
CA LEU A 119 -3.90 -2.34 4.37
C LEU A 119 -2.61 -2.23 3.55
N ILE A 120 -2.48 -3.12 2.57
CA ILE A 120 -1.38 -3.14 1.62
C ILE A 120 -1.81 -2.35 0.40
N HIS A 121 -0.99 -1.42 -0.05
CA HIS A 121 -1.17 -0.71 -1.32
C HIS A 121 -0.08 -1.10 -2.32
N ILE A 122 -0.49 -1.29 -3.56
CA ILE A 122 0.38 -1.51 -4.73
C ILE A 122 -0.05 -0.57 -5.83
#